data_2e3639b40e1359a130e3bae22fc21ecf
#
_entry.id   2e3639b40e1359a130e3bae22fc21ecf
#
_cell.length_a   1.000
_cell.length_b   1.000
_cell.length_c   1.000
_cell.angle_alpha   90.00
_cell.angle_beta   90.00
_cell.angle_gamma   90.00
#
_symmetry.space_group_name_H-M   'P 1'
#
loop_
_entity.id
_entity.type
_entity.pdbx_description
1 polymer ?
#
loop_
_entity_poly.entity_id
_entity_poly.type
_entity_poly.pdbx_seq_one_letter_code
_entity_poly.pdbx_strand_id
1 'polypeptide(L)'
;GTALTNETIVFETTVRNGYVLFKEPLKSPWDMNDNKKKPWIKALDVAIEDSGNIGFDQNSSILIIGNITKYTFNQMGWEYDVVNGAPKYFEATPISISINLDSYLEQSNGKIVNCYDQAFSLSSLIRLLGIDAKCNYQEQFGRIHTVDLVGKGLCNNPFYENPKYNNYLSLRQPIVSNKDPLYDIRSGFFNHMYVKSNINISLGFNVIINVECICDSCAGPVIGENPDSYRNNTIQSLYRDNNGIIIPTKIMSIIPELK
;
A
#
# COMPACT_ATOMS: atom_id res chain seq x y z
N GLY A 1 36.94 -4.13 -64.41
CA GLY A 1 36.26 -4.80 -63.33
C GLY A 1 36.25 -3.87 -62.12
N THR A 2 35.08 -3.23 -61.84
CA THR A 2 34.86 -2.45 -60.63
C THR A 2 34.51 -3.41 -59.51
N ALA A 3 35.33 -3.42 -58.45
CA ALA A 3 35.03 -4.16 -57.22
C ALA A 3 33.85 -3.49 -56.53
N LEU A 4 32.76 -4.25 -56.34
CA LEU A 4 31.69 -3.86 -55.42
C LEU A 4 32.20 -4.02 -54.01
N THR A 5 32.40 -2.94 -53.29
CA THR A 5 32.63 -2.95 -51.84
C THR A 5 31.27 -3.20 -51.17
N ASN A 6 31.13 -4.33 -50.47
CA ASN A 6 30.03 -4.61 -49.58
C ASN A 6 30.15 -3.68 -48.37
N GLU A 7 29.41 -2.58 -48.36
CA GLU A 7 29.23 -1.79 -47.16
C GLU A 7 28.14 -2.47 -46.30
N THR A 8 28.53 -2.96 -45.13
CA THR A 8 27.56 -3.44 -44.13
C THR A 8 27.00 -2.22 -43.39
N ILE A 9 25.75 -1.88 -43.70
CA ILE A 9 25.03 -0.84 -42.95
C ILE A 9 24.52 -1.48 -41.67
N VAL A 10 25.12 -1.09 -40.56
CA VAL A 10 24.63 -1.50 -39.23
C VAL A 10 23.53 -0.52 -38.82
N PHE A 11 22.30 -0.99 -38.72
CA PHE A 11 21.21 -0.24 -38.15
C PHE A 11 21.22 -0.45 -36.63
N GLU A 12 21.51 0.58 -35.86
CA GLU A 12 21.24 0.58 -34.43
C GLU A 12 19.74 0.80 -34.24
N THR A 13 19.04 -0.25 -33.82
CA THR A 13 17.65 -0.14 -33.38
C THR A 13 17.61 0.29 -31.93
N THR A 14 17.24 1.55 -31.70
CA THR A 14 16.96 2.02 -30.34
C THR A 14 15.51 1.64 -29.98
N VAL A 15 15.35 0.69 -29.10
CA VAL A 15 14.04 0.39 -28.51
C VAL A 15 13.73 1.47 -27.47
N ARG A 16 12.61 2.17 -27.66
CA ARG A 16 12.08 3.14 -26.68
C ARG A 16 10.81 2.54 -26.08
N ASN A 17 10.83 2.32 -24.77
CA ASN A 17 9.62 1.97 -24.04
C ASN A 17 8.79 3.24 -23.82
N GLY A 18 7.51 3.20 -24.18
CA GLY A 18 6.55 4.25 -23.91
C GLY A 18 5.53 3.76 -22.88
N TYR A 19 5.32 4.54 -21.84
CA TYR A 19 4.28 4.26 -20.84
C TYR A 19 3.05 5.12 -21.11
N VAL A 20 1.88 4.48 -21.07
CA VAL A 20 0.58 5.17 -21.18
C VAL A 20 -0.03 5.19 -19.78
N LEU A 21 -0.18 6.37 -19.20
CA LEU A 21 -0.76 6.54 -17.87
C LEU A 21 -2.28 6.69 -17.95
N PHE A 22 -2.97 6.25 -16.92
CA PHE A 22 -4.43 6.41 -16.80
C PHE A 22 -4.83 7.89 -16.78
N LYS A 23 -4.08 8.69 -16.03
CA LYS A 23 -4.14 10.16 -15.99
C LYS A 23 -2.75 10.70 -15.70
N GLU A 24 -2.61 12.02 -15.78
CA GLU A 24 -1.40 12.70 -15.31
C GLU A 24 -1.14 12.36 -13.84
N PRO A 25 0.13 12.06 -13.47
CA PRO A 25 0.50 11.83 -12.08
C PRO A 25 0.03 12.96 -11.16
N LEU A 26 -0.51 12.60 -10.02
CA LEU A 26 -1.00 13.58 -9.06
C LEU A 26 0.17 14.31 -8.41
N LYS A 27 0.11 15.63 -8.46
CA LYS A 27 1.04 16.50 -7.71
C LYS A 27 1.01 16.11 -6.24
N SER A 28 2.22 15.96 -5.68
CA SER A 28 2.46 15.27 -4.43
C SER A 28 2.00 13.80 -4.43
N PRO A 29 2.95 12.86 -4.41
CA PRO A 29 4.40 13.15 -4.34
C PRO A 29 5.04 13.48 -5.69
N TRP A 30 4.32 13.35 -6.82
CA TRP A 30 4.87 13.51 -8.16
C TRP A 30 4.76 14.96 -8.64
N ASP A 31 5.78 15.43 -9.32
CA ASP A 31 5.77 16.74 -9.97
C ASP A 31 6.56 16.67 -11.28
N MET A 32 5.86 16.77 -12.41
CA MET A 32 6.45 16.71 -13.75
C MET A 32 7.42 17.86 -14.01
N ASN A 33 7.35 18.93 -13.24
CA ASN A 33 8.22 20.11 -13.36
C ASN A 33 9.44 20.04 -12.43
N ASP A 34 9.46 19.12 -11.47
CA ASP A 34 10.58 18.92 -10.55
C ASP A 34 11.35 17.65 -10.92
N ASN A 35 12.60 17.79 -11.34
CA ASN A 35 13.43 16.66 -11.78
C ASN A 35 13.63 15.58 -10.70
N LYS A 36 13.49 15.94 -9.42
CA LYS A 36 13.58 14.98 -8.30
C LYS A 36 12.28 14.24 -8.03
N LYS A 37 11.16 14.78 -8.50
CA LYS A 37 9.82 14.24 -8.27
C LYS A 37 9.14 13.73 -9.54
N LYS A 38 9.86 13.72 -10.66
CA LYS A 38 9.37 13.10 -11.90
C LYS A 38 9.25 11.58 -11.74
N PRO A 39 8.21 10.97 -12.33
CA PRO A 39 8.16 9.53 -12.47
C PRO A 39 9.42 8.98 -13.11
N TRP A 40 9.98 7.94 -12.54
CA TRP A 40 11.13 7.23 -13.10
C TRP A 40 10.76 5.81 -13.53
N ILE A 41 11.59 5.21 -14.37
CA ILE A 41 11.31 3.94 -15.07
C ILE A 41 10.87 2.85 -14.08
N LYS A 42 11.60 2.63 -13.01
CA LYS A 42 11.28 1.56 -12.05
C LYS A 42 9.90 1.74 -11.38
N ALA A 43 9.51 2.98 -11.05
CA ALA A 43 8.18 3.25 -10.50
C ALA A 43 7.08 3.01 -11.54
N LEU A 44 7.33 3.35 -12.81
CA LEU A 44 6.41 3.09 -13.91
C LEU A 44 6.31 1.58 -14.20
N ASP A 45 7.43 0.86 -14.21
CA ASP A 45 7.42 -0.61 -14.36
C ASP A 45 6.53 -1.25 -13.32
N VAL A 46 6.76 -0.95 -12.03
CA VAL A 46 5.96 -1.52 -10.94
C VAL A 46 4.48 -1.13 -11.05
N ALA A 47 4.18 0.13 -11.34
CA ALA A 47 2.80 0.60 -11.38
C ALA A 47 2.02 0.12 -12.61
N ILE A 48 2.68 -0.19 -13.72
CA ILE A 48 2.05 -0.49 -15.00
C ILE A 48 2.34 -1.91 -15.47
N GLU A 49 3.62 -2.28 -15.54
CA GLU A 49 4.06 -3.52 -16.16
C GLU A 49 4.04 -4.68 -15.17
N ASP A 50 4.76 -4.56 -14.08
CA ASP A 50 4.92 -5.62 -13.08
C ASP A 50 3.60 -5.96 -12.38
N SER A 51 2.74 -4.96 -12.14
CA SER A 51 1.43 -5.18 -11.52
C SER A 51 0.40 -5.80 -12.47
N GLY A 52 0.72 -5.99 -13.75
CA GLY A 52 -0.18 -6.59 -14.73
C GLY A 52 -1.34 -5.67 -15.11
N ASN A 53 -1.03 -4.45 -15.50
CA ASN A 53 -2.04 -3.45 -15.84
C ASN A 53 -2.94 -3.89 -17.00
N ILE A 54 -4.24 -3.80 -16.80
CA ILE A 54 -5.28 -4.18 -17.74
C ILE A 54 -5.94 -2.88 -18.23
N GLY A 55 -5.80 -2.57 -19.48
CA GLY A 55 -6.49 -1.54 -20.29
C GLY A 55 -7.31 -0.43 -19.60
N PHE A 56 -7.36 0.70 -20.24
CA PHE A 56 -7.85 1.97 -19.68
C PHE A 56 -9.34 2.21 -19.98
N ASP A 57 -10.24 1.63 -19.20
CA ASP A 57 -11.60 2.15 -19.13
C ASP A 57 -11.88 2.81 -17.77
N GLN A 58 -12.97 3.54 -17.66
CA GLN A 58 -13.32 4.25 -16.39
C GLN A 58 -13.58 3.30 -15.22
N ASN A 59 -13.87 2.02 -15.49
CA ASN A 59 -14.08 0.99 -14.48
C ASN A 59 -12.78 0.30 -14.10
N SER A 60 -11.70 0.58 -14.82
CA SER A 60 -10.39 -0.05 -14.59
C SER A 60 -9.69 0.45 -13.31
N SER A 61 -10.10 1.59 -12.73
CA SER A 61 -9.42 2.16 -11.55
C SER A 61 -9.33 1.16 -10.40
N ILE A 62 -10.42 0.44 -10.11
CA ILE A 62 -10.43 -0.56 -9.02
C ILE A 62 -9.53 -1.75 -9.34
N LEU A 63 -9.48 -2.17 -10.61
CA LEU A 63 -8.60 -3.25 -11.04
C LEU A 63 -7.13 -2.83 -10.96
N ILE A 64 -6.82 -1.61 -11.38
CA ILE A 64 -5.47 -1.03 -11.32
C ILE A 64 -4.97 -0.99 -9.88
N ILE A 65 -5.72 -0.36 -8.98
CA ILE A 65 -5.32 -0.29 -7.57
C ILE A 65 -5.27 -1.67 -6.92
N GLY A 66 -6.16 -2.58 -7.33
CA GLY A 66 -6.16 -3.96 -6.88
C GLY A 66 -4.90 -4.71 -7.29
N ASN A 67 -4.47 -4.55 -8.53
CA ASN A 67 -3.26 -5.18 -9.04
C ASN A 67 -2.01 -4.65 -8.34
N ILE A 68 -1.88 -3.32 -8.18
CA ILE A 68 -0.74 -2.74 -7.46
C ILE A 68 -0.73 -3.21 -6.00
N THR A 69 -1.89 -3.25 -5.34
CA THR A 69 -2.00 -3.72 -3.96
C THR A 69 -1.57 -5.18 -3.82
N LYS A 70 -2.02 -6.06 -4.74
CA LYS A 70 -1.60 -7.48 -4.78
C LYS A 70 -0.12 -7.62 -5.05
N TYR A 71 0.40 -6.86 -6.01
CA TYR A 71 1.81 -6.91 -6.37
C TYR A 71 2.70 -6.53 -5.19
N THR A 72 2.42 -5.39 -4.55
CA THR A 72 3.19 -4.92 -3.39
C THR A 72 3.06 -5.84 -2.18
N PHE A 73 1.94 -6.53 -2.02
CA PHE A 73 1.75 -7.51 -0.94
C PHE A 73 2.44 -8.85 -1.22
N ASN A 74 2.21 -9.44 -2.40
CA ASN A 74 2.55 -10.84 -2.66
C ASN A 74 3.85 -11.04 -3.46
N GLN A 75 4.20 -10.11 -4.37
CA GLN A 75 5.19 -10.38 -5.40
C GLN A 75 6.53 -9.70 -5.17
N MET A 76 6.57 -8.63 -4.40
CA MET A 76 7.83 -7.96 -4.06
C MET A 76 8.65 -8.71 -3.00
N GLY A 77 8.08 -9.73 -2.36
CA GLY A 77 8.77 -10.55 -1.36
C GLY A 77 9.07 -9.81 -0.06
N TRP A 78 8.21 -8.85 0.29
CA TRP A 78 8.28 -8.14 1.56
C TRP A 78 7.95 -9.04 2.75
N GLU A 79 8.53 -8.75 3.90
CA GLU A 79 8.22 -9.38 5.18
C GLU A 79 7.96 -8.31 6.25
N TYR A 80 6.93 -8.49 7.06
CA TYR A 80 6.66 -7.58 8.16
C TYR A 80 7.74 -7.67 9.26
N ASP A 81 8.13 -6.52 9.82
CA ASP A 81 9.02 -6.47 10.99
C ASP A 81 8.29 -6.92 12.26
N VAL A 82 8.32 -8.22 12.52
CA VAL A 82 7.70 -8.82 13.71
C VAL A 82 8.52 -8.59 14.99
N VAL A 83 9.73 -8.06 14.88
CA VAL A 83 10.63 -7.82 16.02
C VAL A 83 10.44 -6.43 16.58
N ASN A 84 10.46 -5.41 15.75
CA ASN A 84 10.42 -4.02 16.18
C ASN A 84 9.18 -3.26 15.68
N GLY A 85 8.54 -3.73 14.58
CA GLY A 85 7.47 -3.00 13.90
C GLY A 85 7.95 -1.67 13.33
N ALA A 86 9.26 -1.56 13.05
CA ALA A 86 9.90 -0.32 12.66
C ALA A 86 9.89 -0.12 11.15
N PRO A 87 9.65 1.10 10.66
CA PRO A 87 9.78 1.40 9.24
C PRO A 87 11.25 1.35 8.80
N LYS A 88 11.45 1.02 7.52
CA LYS A 88 12.77 0.97 6.88
C LYS A 88 12.97 2.08 5.84
N TYR A 89 11.91 2.47 5.20
CA TYR A 89 11.91 3.37 4.04
C TYR A 89 11.10 4.64 4.30
N PHE A 90 10.18 4.57 5.25
CA PHE A 90 9.41 5.70 5.75
C PHE A 90 10.24 6.50 6.76
N GLU A 91 10.16 7.81 6.67
CA GLU A 91 10.77 8.73 7.62
C GLU A 91 9.77 9.78 8.09
N ALA A 92 9.74 10.01 9.39
CA ALA A 92 8.99 11.10 9.99
C ALA A 92 9.95 11.98 10.78
N THR A 93 9.95 13.26 10.44
CA THR A 93 10.65 14.32 11.18
C THR A 93 9.62 15.29 11.75
N PRO A 94 9.98 16.22 12.63
CA PRO A 94 9.05 17.24 13.12
C PRO A 94 8.42 18.11 12.02
N ILE A 95 9.04 18.18 10.85
CA ILE A 95 8.65 19.09 9.75
C ILE A 95 8.25 18.38 8.46
N SER A 96 8.50 17.08 8.33
CA SER A 96 8.16 16.33 7.12
C SER A 96 7.90 14.86 7.39
N ILE A 97 7.05 14.28 6.55
CA ILE A 97 6.77 12.85 6.52
C ILE A 97 6.96 12.40 5.08
N SER A 98 7.89 11.45 4.85
CA SER A 98 8.26 11.05 3.49
C SER A 98 8.58 9.56 3.39
N ILE A 99 8.65 9.08 2.16
CA ILE A 99 9.10 7.74 1.80
C ILE A 99 10.28 7.82 0.85
N ASN A 100 11.31 7.03 1.11
CA ASN A 100 12.36 6.77 0.14
C ASN A 100 11.88 5.67 -0.81
N LEU A 101 11.06 6.06 -1.80
CA LEU A 101 10.41 5.12 -2.70
C LEU A 101 11.39 4.41 -3.62
N ASP A 102 12.47 5.08 -4.03
CA ASP A 102 13.53 4.48 -4.84
C ASP A 102 14.18 3.31 -4.08
N SER A 103 14.66 3.57 -2.87
CA SER A 103 15.22 2.53 -2.01
C SER A 103 14.22 1.40 -1.69
N TYR A 104 12.93 1.72 -1.55
CA TYR A 104 11.88 0.72 -1.36
C TYR A 104 11.76 -0.17 -2.61
N LEU A 105 11.63 0.40 -3.80
CA LEU A 105 11.49 -0.37 -5.03
C LEU A 105 12.74 -1.20 -5.36
N GLU A 106 13.92 -0.70 -5.02
CA GLU A 106 15.19 -1.41 -5.16
C GLU A 106 15.47 -2.39 -4.00
N GLN A 107 14.68 -2.36 -2.94
CA GLN A 107 14.91 -3.15 -1.72
C GLN A 107 16.31 -2.95 -1.11
N SER A 108 16.89 -1.76 -1.28
CA SER A 108 18.28 -1.48 -0.94
C SER A 108 18.60 -1.59 0.56
N ASN A 109 17.59 -1.46 1.42
CA ASN A 109 17.70 -1.65 2.87
C ASN A 109 17.16 -3.02 3.34
N GLY A 110 17.01 -3.98 2.41
CA GLY A 110 16.48 -5.32 2.70
C GLY A 110 14.96 -5.41 2.56
N LYS A 111 14.42 -6.58 2.89
CA LYS A 111 13.01 -6.93 2.63
C LYS A 111 12.07 -6.77 3.83
N ILE A 112 12.55 -6.22 4.92
CA ILE A 112 11.75 -6.05 6.13
C ILE A 112 11.06 -4.67 6.08
N VAL A 113 9.76 -4.65 6.25
CA VAL A 113 8.90 -3.45 6.18
C VAL A 113 7.88 -3.43 7.32
N ASN A 114 7.21 -2.30 7.46
CA ASN A 114 6.03 -2.19 8.30
C ASN A 114 4.84 -1.56 7.55
N CYS A 115 3.75 -1.26 8.25
CA CYS A 115 2.56 -0.67 7.63
C CYS A 115 2.80 0.72 7.05
N TYR A 116 3.72 1.51 7.59
CA TYR A 116 4.06 2.84 7.05
C TYR A 116 4.76 2.72 5.70
N ASP A 117 5.77 1.84 5.60
CA ASP A 117 6.49 1.60 4.35
C ASP A 117 5.53 1.15 3.24
N GLN A 118 4.65 0.19 3.58
CA GLN A 118 3.68 -0.37 2.63
C GLN A 118 2.64 0.68 2.19
N ALA A 119 2.04 1.40 3.12
CA ALA A 119 0.99 2.36 2.80
C ALA A 119 1.51 3.56 1.99
N PHE A 120 2.69 4.11 2.37
CA PHE A 120 3.28 5.24 1.66
C PHE A 120 3.71 4.86 0.25
N SER A 121 4.34 3.69 0.07
CA SER A 121 4.73 3.20 -1.25
C SER A 121 3.53 2.92 -2.12
N LEU A 122 2.52 2.20 -1.59
CA LEU A 122 1.29 1.90 -2.32
C LEU A 122 0.55 3.17 -2.75
N SER A 123 0.38 4.13 -1.84
CA SER A 123 -0.26 5.42 -2.15
C SER A 123 0.51 6.19 -3.23
N SER A 124 1.84 6.21 -3.16
CA SER A 124 2.68 6.88 -4.16
C SER A 124 2.53 6.26 -5.55
N LEU A 125 2.52 4.92 -5.64
CA LEU A 125 2.34 4.20 -6.91
C LEU A 125 0.93 4.41 -7.50
N ILE A 126 -0.11 4.41 -6.68
CA ILE A 126 -1.48 4.69 -7.14
C ILE A 126 -1.58 6.14 -7.65
N ARG A 127 -0.98 7.09 -6.94
CA ARG A 127 -0.96 8.52 -7.36
C ARG A 127 -0.12 8.77 -8.61
N LEU A 128 0.86 7.92 -8.89
CA LEU A 128 1.60 7.93 -10.15
C LEU A 128 0.69 7.76 -11.36
N LEU A 129 -0.38 6.99 -11.22
CA LEU A 129 -1.37 6.75 -12.28
C LEU A 129 -2.52 7.77 -12.30
N GLY A 130 -2.42 8.85 -11.50
CA GLY A 130 -3.41 9.91 -11.45
C GLY A 130 -4.67 9.54 -10.65
N ILE A 131 -4.62 8.49 -9.84
CA ILE A 131 -5.72 8.08 -8.97
C ILE A 131 -5.50 8.67 -7.57
N ASP A 132 -6.52 9.31 -7.00
CA ASP A 132 -6.40 9.89 -5.65
C ASP A 132 -6.30 8.79 -4.59
N ALA A 133 -5.22 8.83 -3.83
CA ALA A 133 -4.93 7.89 -2.77
C ALA A 133 -4.20 8.60 -1.61
N LYS A 134 -4.60 8.34 -0.39
CA LYS A 134 -4.03 8.92 0.82
C LYS A 134 -3.71 7.82 1.82
N CYS A 135 -2.65 7.99 2.57
CA CYS A 135 -2.36 7.13 3.71
C CYS A 135 -3.25 7.52 4.88
N ASN A 136 -3.99 6.59 5.42
CA ASN A 136 -4.76 6.77 6.64
C ASN A 136 -3.97 6.16 7.81
N TYR A 137 -3.55 7.01 8.72
CA TYR A 137 -3.02 6.59 10.02
C TYR A 137 -4.16 6.51 11.01
N GLN A 138 -4.31 5.38 11.66
CA GLN A 138 -5.33 5.14 12.66
C GLN A 138 -4.69 4.70 13.98
N GLU A 139 -4.87 5.49 15.02
CA GLU A 139 -4.50 5.11 16.39
C GLU A 139 -5.56 4.21 17.02
N GLN A 140 -5.14 3.43 18.01
CA GLN A 140 -6.00 2.48 18.73
C GLN A 140 -6.73 1.56 17.74
N PHE A 141 -5.97 1.04 16.79
CA PHE A 141 -6.50 0.28 15.67
C PHE A 141 -7.20 -1.00 16.13
N GLY A 142 -6.58 -1.77 16.99
CA GLY A 142 -7.10 -3.05 17.43
C GLY A 142 -6.43 -4.23 16.73
N ARG A 143 -7.21 -5.22 16.32
CA ARG A 143 -6.73 -6.43 15.64
C ARG A 143 -7.19 -6.46 14.21
N ILE A 144 -6.42 -7.13 13.38
CA ILE A 144 -6.82 -7.47 12.03
C ILE A 144 -7.42 -8.87 12.05
N HIS A 145 -8.63 -9.00 11.52
CA HIS A 145 -9.38 -10.25 11.48
C HIS A 145 -9.27 -10.89 10.10
N THR A 146 -8.95 -12.18 10.04
CA THR A 146 -9.00 -13.03 8.84
C THR A 146 -8.13 -12.60 7.65
N VAL A 147 -7.09 -11.78 7.82
CA VAL A 147 -6.16 -11.41 6.77
C VAL A 147 -4.73 -11.81 7.11
N ASP A 148 -3.94 -12.01 6.08
CA ASP A 148 -2.53 -12.31 6.24
C ASP A 148 -1.72 -11.02 6.50
N LEU A 149 -0.67 -11.14 7.26
CA LEU A 149 0.35 -10.10 7.37
C LEU A 149 1.42 -10.33 6.31
N VAL A 150 1.85 -9.29 5.63
CA VAL A 150 2.78 -9.38 4.49
C VAL A 150 4.00 -10.23 4.84
N GLY A 151 4.23 -11.28 4.05
CA GLY A 151 5.33 -12.23 4.23
C GLY A 151 5.28 -13.13 5.48
N LYS A 152 4.26 -12.99 6.33
CA LYS A 152 4.11 -13.77 7.59
C LYS A 152 2.84 -14.64 7.64
N GLY A 153 1.94 -14.49 6.68
CA GLY A 153 0.67 -15.22 6.68
C GLY A 153 -0.22 -14.80 7.84
N LEU A 154 -0.99 -15.72 8.41
CA LEU A 154 -1.97 -15.48 9.47
C LEU A 154 -1.37 -15.00 10.81
N CYS A 155 -0.27 -14.30 10.79
CA CYS A 155 0.35 -13.69 11.97
C CYS A 155 -0.24 -12.30 12.22
N ASN A 156 -1.29 -12.21 13.02
CA ASN A 156 -1.89 -10.94 13.42
C ASN A 156 -1.29 -10.32 14.67
N ASN A 157 -0.21 -10.88 15.16
CA ASN A 157 0.47 -10.41 16.35
C ASN A 157 1.98 -10.34 16.12
N PRO A 158 2.48 -9.31 15.45
CA PRO A 158 3.89 -9.19 15.17
C PRO A 158 4.75 -9.12 16.42
N PHE A 159 4.18 -8.72 17.57
CA PHE A 159 4.92 -8.50 18.82
C PHE A 159 4.61 -9.52 19.90
N TYR A 160 3.91 -10.58 19.61
CA TYR A 160 3.47 -11.56 20.61
C TYR A 160 4.63 -12.15 21.42
N GLU A 161 5.68 -12.53 20.76
CA GLU A 161 6.85 -13.16 21.38
C GLU A 161 7.92 -12.16 21.80
N ASN A 162 7.77 -10.88 21.49
CA ASN A 162 8.77 -9.89 21.82
C ASN A 162 8.59 -9.34 23.24
N PRO A 163 9.53 -9.61 24.19
CA PRO A 163 9.42 -9.15 25.58
C PRO A 163 9.28 -7.63 25.73
N LYS A 164 9.82 -6.84 24.78
CA LYS A 164 9.73 -5.38 24.77
C LYS A 164 8.28 -4.87 24.81
N TYR A 165 7.37 -5.61 24.19
CA TYR A 165 5.95 -5.24 24.10
C TYR A 165 5.06 -5.99 25.08
N ASN A 166 5.64 -6.80 25.97
CA ASN A 166 4.89 -7.54 26.99
C ASN A 166 4.12 -6.63 27.95
N ASN A 167 4.54 -5.39 28.12
CA ASN A 167 3.90 -4.42 29.02
C ASN A 167 2.62 -3.80 28.44
N TYR A 168 2.32 -4.01 27.17
CA TYR A 168 1.03 -3.62 26.58
C TYR A 168 -0.03 -4.71 26.82
N LEU A 169 -0.22 -5.06 28.10
CA LEU A 169 -1.14 -6.12 28.54
C LEU A 169 -2.56 -5.92 28.03
N SER A 170 -3.02 -4.68 27.90
CA SER A 170 -4.33 -4.35 27.35
C SER A 170 -4.50 -4.77 25.87
N LEU A 171 -3.41 -4.76 25.12
CA LEU A 171 -3.40 -5.19 23.72
C LEU A 171 -3.29 -6.71 23.56
N ARG A 172 -2.94 -7.41 24.62
CA ARG A 172 -2.78 -8.87 24.66
C ARG A 172 -4.01 -9.60 25.17
N GLN A 173 -4.93 -8.87 25.79
CA GLN A 173 -6.13 -9.51 26.36
C GLN A 173 -6.96 -10.13 25.23
N PRO A 174 -7.28 -11.41 25.35
CA PRO A 174 -8.13 -12.06 24.40
C PRO A 174 -9.51 -11.40 24.39
N ILE A 175 -9.95 -10.95 23.21
CA ILE A 175 -11.37 -10.65 23.00
C ILE A 175 -12.05 -11.99 22.90
N VAL A 176 -12.97 -12.26 23.78
CA VAL A 176 -13.61 -13.55 23.92
C VAL A 176 -14.45 -13.90 22.70
N SER A 177 -13.85 -14.59 21.75
CA SER A 177 -14.56 -15.40 20.78
C SER A 177 -13.85 -16.75 20.70
N ASN A 178 -14.41 -17.73 21.32
CA ASN A 178 -13.89 -19.08 21.49
C ASN A 178 -13.91 -19.96 20.23
N LYS A 179 -13.98 -19.34 19.02
CA LYS A 179 -14.10 -20.08 17.75
C LYS A 179 -12.94 -19.88 16.78
N ASP A 180 -11.97 -19.01 17.07
CA ASP A 180 -10.84 -18.76 16.20
C ASP A 180 -9.60 -19.48 16.73
N PRO A 181 -9.05 -20.48 16.02
CA PRO A 181 -7.88 -21.23 16.48
C PRO A 181 -6.60 -20.39 16.61
N LEU A 182 -6.58 -19.18 16.01
CA LEU A 182 -5.46 -18.24 16.14
C LEU A 182 -5.69 -17.24 17.28
N TYR A 183 -6.75 -17.39 18.02
CA TYR A 183 -7.18 -16.45 19.03
C TYR A 183 -6.12 -16.15 20.10
N ASP A 184 -5.47 -17.17 20.60
CA ASP A 184 -4.51 -17.06 21.70
C ASP A 184 -3.18 -16.39 21.30
N ILE A 185 -2.88 -16.32 20.01
CA ILE A 185 -1.64 -15.74 19.48
C ILE A 185 -1.80 -14.31 18.95
N ARG A 186 -3.01 -13.77 18.94
CA ARG A 186 -3.30 -12.43 18.42
C ARG A 186 -3.12 -11.36 19.48
N SER A 187 -2.34 -10.32 19.19
CA SER A 187 -2.35 -9.07 19.94
C SER A 187 -2.87 -7.92 19.10
N GLY A 188 -3.32 -6.86 19.75
CA GLY A 188 -3.75 -5.66 19.06
C GLY A 188 -2.57 -4.89 18.48
N PHE A 189 -2.83 -4.18 17.38
CA PHE A 189 -1.98 -3.12 16.89
C PHE A 189 -2.36 -1.82 17.60
N PHE A 190 -1.38 -1.12 18.15
CA PHE A 190 -1.62 0.21 18.73
C PHE A 190 -2.05 1.20 17.65
N ASN A 191 -1.41 1.14 16.50
CA ASN A 191 -1.74 1.92 15.33
C ASN A 191 -1.54 1.08 14.06
N HIS A 192 -2.20 1.49 13.00
CA HIS A 192 -2.02 0.92 11.68
C HIS A 192 -2.12 2.02 10.62
N MET A 193 -1.40 1.81 9.51
CA MET A 193 -1.46 2.67 8.35
C MET A 193 -1.86 1.85 7.13
N TYR A 194 -2.82 2.37 6.39
CA TYR A 194 -3.37 1.77 5.17
C TYR A 194 -3.73 2.85 4.16
N VAL A 195 -4.07 2.49 2.94
CA VAL A 195 -4.42 3.44 1.89
C VAL A 195 -5.94 3.57 1.78
N LYS A 196 -6.40 4.82 1.70
CA LYS A 196 -7.75 5.18 1.27
C LYS A 196 -7.66 5.84 -0.11
N SER A 197 -8.40 5.31 -1.07
CA SER A 197 -8.47 5.81 -2.44
C SER A 197 -9.87 6.28 -2.78
N ASN A 198 -9.95 7.32 -3.61
CA ASN A 198 -11.20 7.78 -4.21
C ASN A 198 -11.21 7.39 -5.69
N ILE A 199 -12.17 6.55 -6.06
CA ILE A 199 -12.32 6.08 -7.44
C ILE A 199 -13.65 6.55 -8.03
N ASN A 200 -13.64 6.81 -9.32
CA ASN A 200 -14.84 7.09 -10.07
C ASN A 200 -15.31 5.82 -10.77
N ILE A 201 -16.54 5.43 -10.53
CA ILE A 201 -17.17 4.27 -11.17
C ILE A 201 -18.25 4.81 -12.12
N SER A 202 -18.18 4.42 -13.39
CA SER A 202 -19.24 4.70 -14.37
C SER A 202 -20.31 3.62 -14.29
N LEU A 203 -21.54 4.04 -14.02
CA LEU A 203 -22.72 3.14 -14.01
C LEU A 203 -23.43 3.10 -15.35
N GLY A 204 -22.87 3.70 -16.41
CA GLY A 204 -23.54 3.91 -17.69
C GLY A 204 -24.43 5.18 -17.70
N PHE A 205 -25.02 5.51 -18.86
CA PHE A 205 -25.89 6.69 -19.03
C PHE A 205 -25.31 8.02 -18.51
N ASN A 206 -23.98 8.18 -18.57
CA ASN A 206 -23.24 9.34 -18.05
C ASN A 206 -23.33 9.52 -16.52
N VAL A 207 -23.73 8.49 -15.78
CA VAL A 207 -23.71 8.52 -14.31
C VAL A 207 -22.35 8.06 -13.82
N ILE A 208 -21.66 8.96 -13.16
CA ILE A 208 -20.38 8.68 -12.49
C ILE A 208 -20.59 8.84 -10.99
N ILE A 209 -20.24 7.83 -10.22
CA ILE A 209 -20.20 7.89 -8.77
C ILE A 209 -18.77 7.90 -8.28
N ASN A 210 -18.50 8.70 -7.26
CA ASN A 210 -17.22 8.67 -6.54
C ASN A 210 -17.36 7.74 -5.34
N VAL A 211 -16.47 6.78 -5.21
CA VAL A 211 -16.49 5.77 -4.15
C VAL A 211 -15.16 5.81 -3.41
N GLU A 212 -15.25 5.94 -2.09
CA GLU A 212 -14.10 5.72 -1.22
C GLU A 212 -13.89 4.23 -1.01
N CYS A 213 -12.65 3.78 -1.13
CA CYS A 213 -12.28 2.40 -0.87
C CYS A 213 -10.92 2.30 -0.15
N ILE A 214 -10.77 1.22 0.59
CA ILE A 214 -9.55 0.90 1.31
C ILE A 214 -8.71 -0.08 0.50
N CYS A 215 -7.39 0.17 0.49
CA CYS A 215 -6.39 -0.75 -0.01
C CYS A 215 -5.32 -0.93 1.06
N ASP A 216 -5.04 -2.17 1.41
CA ASP A 216 -4.02 -2.49 2.41
C ASP A 216 -3.10 -3.57 1.87
N SER A 217 -1.83 -3.23 1.66
CA SER A 217 -0.77 -4.14 1.23
C SER A 217 0.14 -4.59 2.37
N CYS A 218 -0.20 -4.22 3.60
CA CYS A 218 0.51 -4.69 4.79
C CYS A 218 -0.25 -5.83 5.48
N ALA A 219 -1.54 -5.60 5.71
CA ALA A 219 -2.45 -6.54 6.33
C ALA A 219 -3.58 -6.85 5.35
N GLY A 220 -3.39 -7.89 4.54
CA GLY A 220 -4.35 -8.13 3.47
C GLY A 220 -3.97 -9.29 2.56
N PRO A 221 -3.99 -9.08 1.25
CA PRO A 221 -4.30 -7.80 0.60
C PRO A 221 -5.78 -7.42 0.71
N VAL A 222 -6.10 -6.26 1.29
CA VAL A 222 -7.44 -5.68 1.21
C VAL A 222 -7.51 -4.80 -0.04
N ILE A 223 -8.54 -4.98 -0.85
CA ILE A 223 -8.65 -4.33 -2.15
C ILE A 223 -10.05 -3.80 -2.35
N GLY A 224 -10.16 -2.47 -2.36
CA GLY A 224 -11.38 -1.77 -2.72
C GLY A 224 -12.52 -1.93 -1.69
N GLU A 225 -12.22 -2.38 -0.49
CA GLU A 225 -13.23 -2.52 0.55
C GLU A 225 -13.76 -1.16 0.99
N ASN A 226 -15.05 -1.08 1.23
CA ASN A 226 -15.67 0.11 1.80
C ASN A 226 -15.09 0.40 3.19
N PRO A 227 -14.82 1.67 3.57
CA PRO A 227 -14.23 2.03 4.86
C PRO A 227 -14.99 1.49 6.07
N ASP A 228 -16.33 1.45 6.00
CA ASP A 228 -17.13 0.91 7.10
C ASP A 228 -17.02 -0.62 7.18
N SER A 229 -16.99 -1.31 6.04
CA SER A 229 -16.77 -2.75 5.97
C SER A 229 -15.37 -3.10 6.48
N TYR A 230 -14.34 -2.36 6.06
CA TYR A 230 -12.97 -2.55 6.56
C TYR A 230 -12.92 -2.42 8.08
N ARG A 231 -13.52 -1.36 8.62
CA ARG A 231 -13.58 -1.15 10.08
C ARG A 231 -14.33 -2.27 10.80
N ASN A 232 -15.46 -2.71 10.26
CA ASN A 232 -16.37 -3.63 10.95
C ASN A 232 -15.98 -5.11 10.76
N ASN A 233 -15.45 -5.47 9.60
CA ASN A 233 -15.17 -6.86 9.22
C ASN A 233 -13.68 -7.20 9.34
N THR A 234 -12.80 -6.25 9.03
CA THR A 234 -11.35 -6.49 9.00
C THR A 234 -10.70 -6.08 10.32
N ILE A 235 -11.21 -5.03 10.96
CA ILE A 235 -10.69 -4.57 12.25
C ILE A 235 -11.54 -5.12 13.38
N GLN A 236 -10.94 -5.97 14.18
CA GLN A 236 -11.48 -6.35 15.48
C GLN A 236 -11.06 -5.29 16.51
N SER A 237 -11.84 -4.22 16.66
CA SER A 237 -11.51 -3.19 17.65
C SER A 237 -11.51 -3.74 19.06
N LEU A 238 -10.45 -3.44 19.80
CA LEU A 238 -10.33 -3.70 21.23
C LEU A 238 -11.07 -2.65 22.07
N TYR A 239 -11.39 -1.54 21.46
CA TYR A 239 -11.90 -0.34 22.11
C TYR A 239 -13.40 -0.26 21.88
N ARG A 240 -14.15 -0.79 22.83
CA ARG A 240 -15.60 -0.69 22.88
C ARG A 240 -16.03 0.02 24.14
N ASP A 241 -17.11 0.79 24.06
CA ASP A 241 -17.75 1.33 25.24
C ASP A 241 -18.51 0.25 26.03
N ASN A 242 -19.13 0.64 27.14
CA ASN A 242 -19.90 -0.28 28.00
C ASN A 242 -21.12 -0.90 27.30
N ASN A 243 -21.53 -0.36 26.15
CA ASN A 243 -22.64 -0.85 25.33
C ASN A 243 -22.14 -1.74 24.17
N GLY A 244 -20.82 -1.98 24.07
CA GLY A 244 -20.21 -2.76 23.00
C GLY A 244 -20.02 -1.98 21.70
N ILE A 245 -20.24 -0.66 21.70
CA ILE A 245 -20.07 0.19 20.53
C ILE A 245 -18.56 0.49 20.37
N ILE A 246 -18.07 0.36 19.13
CA ILE A 246 -16.68 0.69 18.80
C ILE A 246 -16.43 2.17 19.08
N ILE A 247 -15.49 2.46 19.95
CA ILE A 247 -15.07 3.84 20.24
C ILE A 247 -14.41 4.41 18.98
N PRO A 248 -14.84 5.58 18.50
CA PRO A 248 -14.22 6.22 17.35
C PRO A 248 -12.73 6.43 17.59
N THR A 249 -11.91 5.94 16.70
CA THR A 249 -10.47 6.13 16.74
C THR A 249 -10.09 7.34 15.92
N LYS A 250 -9.02 8.02 16.31
CA LYS A 250 -8.51 9.14 15.52
C LYS A 250 -7.91 8.62 14.22
N ILE A 251 -8.41 9.12 13.10
CA ILE A 251 -7.87 8.83 11.78
C ILE A 251 -7.28 10.12 11.21
N MET A 252 -6.03 10.05 10.75
CA MET A 252 -5.36 11.14 10.05
C MET A 252 -5.05 10.69 8.63
N SER A 253 -5.44 11.51 7.65
CA SER A 253 -5.12 11.27 6.25
C SER A 253 -3.89 12.07 5.83
N ILE A 254 -2.92 11.41 5.25
CA ILE A 254 -1.61 11.95 4.90
C ILE A 254 -1.38 11.67 3.41
N ILE A 255 -0.94 12.69 2.69
CA ILE A 255 -0.45 12.52 1.31
C ILE A 255 1.04 12.24 1.40
N PRO A 256 1.55 11.18 0.75
CA PRO A 256 2.96 10.86 0.78
C PRO A 256 3.81 11.95 0.13
N GLU A 257 5.03 12.13 0.64
CA GLU A 257 6.09 12.89 0.00
C GLU A 257 7.24 11.95 -0.33
N LEU A 258 7.94 12.22 -1.44
CA LEU A 258 9.16 11.51 -1.82
C LEU A 258 10.36 12.22 -1.23
N LYS A 259 11.34 11.43 -0.78
CA LYS A 259 12.65 11.91 -0.32
C LYS A 259 13.64 11.91 -1.47
#